data_17dc93f9e4e2c775e8eeeb71b683d754
#
_entry.id   17dc93f9e4e2c775e8eeeb71b683d754
#
_cell.length_a   1.000
_cell.length_b   1.000
_cell.length_c   1.000
_cell.angle_alpha   90.00
_cell.angle_beta   90.00
_cell.angle_gamma   90.00
#
_symmetry.space_group_name_H-M   'P 1'
#
loop_
_entity.id
_entity.type
_entity.pdbx_description
1 polymer ?
#
loop_
_entity_poly.entity_id
_entity_poly.type
_entity_poly.pdbx_seq_one_letter_code
_entity_poly.pdbx_strand_id
1 'polypeptide(L)'
;MNIYFAGPMFAKADLLYNEYLVKKIRDLDDSINVYLPQENGAINDKRAYADSKMIALADTERVLESNLLVAVLDGITIDAGVASEIGVAYAKNIPMIGLYTDTRQQGADNQKKLAALGDTAENQFHYLNLYTVGLVKLNGSVVSDEQAFLDLIKETLNK
;
A
#
# COMPACT_ATOMS: atom_id res chain seq x y z
N MET A 1 -1.74 14.88 11.16
CA MET A 1 -1.28 14.47 9.80
C MET A 1 -2.34 13.58 9.17
N ASN A 2 -2.76 13.86 7.93
CA ASN A 2 -3.70 13.01 7.20
C ASN A 2 -2.94 11.96 6.40
N ILE A 3 -3.24 10.67 6.62
CA ILE A 3 -2.65 9.54 5.91
C ILE A 3 -3.75 8.84 5.10
N TYR A 4 -3.51 8.59 3.82
CA TYR A 4 -4.32 7.69 3.02
C TYR A 4 -3.70 6.28 3.08
N PHE A 5 -4.50 5.29 3.48
CA PHE A 5 -4.09 3.89 3.49
C PHE A 5 -4.60 3.18 2.25
N ALA A 6 -3.71 2.89 1.32
CA ALA A 6 -3.97 2.13 0.09
C ALA A 6 -3.68 0.64 0.32
N GLY A 7 -4.68 -0.20 0.26
CA GLY A 7 -4.52 -1.65 0.44
C GLY A 7 -5.62 -2.43 -0.29
N PRO A 8 -5.34 -3.68 -0.69
CA PRO A 8 -6.37 -4.57 -1.22
C PRO A 8 -7.46 -4.75 -0.15
N MET A 9 -8.74 -4.78 -0.54
CA MET A 9 -9.84 -4.75 0.44
C MET A 9 -11.01 -5.70 0.12
N PHE A 10 -10.76 -6.75 -0.66
CA PHE A 10 -11.81 -7.65 -1.08
C PHE A 10 -11.79 -9.02 -0.39
N ALA A 11 -10.62 -9.54 -0.06
CA ALA A 11 -10.51 -10.77 0.72
C ALA A 11 -10.59 -10.48 2.24
N LYS A 12 -11.14 -11.43 3.01
CA LYS A 12 -11.23 -11.28 4.47
C LYS A 12 -9.86 -11.09 5.12
N ALA A 13 -8.82 -11.73 4.57
CA ALA A 13 -7.45 -11.58 5.04
C ALA A 13 -6.94 -10.14 4.86
N ASP A 14 -7.22 -9.53 3.70
CA ASP A 14 -6.82 -8.15 3.41
C ASP A 14 -7.48 -7.18 4.40
N LEU A 15 -8.79 -7.31 4.60
CA LEU A 15 -9.54 -6.46 5.53
C LEU A 15 -8.96 -6.52 6.95
N LEU A 16 -8.66 -7.72 7.45
CA LEU A 16 -8.10 -7.91 8.79
C LEU A 16 -6.68 -7.35 8.90
N TYR A 17 -5.86 -7.52 7.87
CA TYR A 17 -4.50 -7.01 7.87
C TYR A 17 -4.46 -5.48 7.77
N ASN A 18 -5.33 -4.90 6.95
CA ASN A 18 -5.50 -3.46 6.88
C ASN A 18 -5.92 -2.85 8.22
N GLU A 19 -6.93 -3.43 8.89
CA GLU A 19 -7.36 -3.01 10.23
C GLU A 19 -6.21 -3.08 11.25
N TYR A 20 -5.44 -4.17 11.23
CA TYR A 20 -4.28 -4.35 12.10
C TYR A 20 -3.21 -3.28 11.88
N LEU A 21 -2.82 -3.02 10.62
CA LEU A 21 -1.82 -2.01 10.30
C LEU A 21 -2.30 -0.60 10.64
N VAL A 22 -3.54 -0.28 10.27
CA VAL A 22 -4.11 1.05 10.53
C VAL A 22 -4.23 1.31 12.03
N LYS A 23 -4.58 0.30 12.82
CA LYS A 23 -4.55 0.44 14.28
C LYS A 23 -3.15 0.80 14.77
N LYS A 24 -2.11 0.08 14.32
CA LYS A 24 -0.71 0.38 14.70
C LYS A 24 -0.27 1.79 14.27
N ILE A 25 -0.70 2.25 13.11
CA ILE A 25 -0.39 3.62 12.63
C ILE A 25 -1.07 4.65 13.53
N ARG A 26 -2.35 4.47 13.85
CA ARG A 26 -3.11 5.36 14.75
C ARG A 26 -2.53 5.39 16.17
N ASP A 27 -1.99 4.27 16.63
CA ASP A 27 -1.35 4.14 17.96
C ASP A 27 0.04 4.86 18.02
N LEU A 28 0.60 5.36 16.90
CA LEU A 28 1.87 6.08 16.89
C LEU A 28 1.77 7.49 17.47
N ASP A 29 0.67 8.19 17.18
CA ASP A 29 0.45 9.56 17.64
C ASP A 29 -1.02 9.97 17.44
N ASP A 30 -1.62 10.62 18.46
CA ASP A 30 -3.02 11.05 18.45
C ASP A 30 -3.35 12.09 17.35
N SER A 31 -2.34 12.77 16.79
CA SER A 31 -2.50 13.72 15.69
C SER A 31 -2.63 13.06 14.31
N ILE A 32 -2.46 11.75 14.22
CA ILE A 32 -2.59 11.00 12.97
C ILE A 32 -4.06 10.71 12.68
N ASN A 33 -4.51 11.17 11.53
CA ASN A 33 -5.81 10.81 10.96
C ASN A 33 -5.58 9.88 9.76
N VAL A 34 -5.96 8.60 9.88
CA VAL A 34 -5.84 7.62 8.79
C VAL A 34 -7.18 7.42 8.13
N TYR A 35 -7.27 7.75 6.84
CA TYR A 35 -8.38 7.33 6.01
C TYR A 35 -8.12 5.90 5.51
N LEU A 36 -8.99 5.00 5.89
CA LEU A 36 -9.00 3.60 5.46
C LEU A 36 -10.24 3.38 4.59
N PRO A 37 -10.11 3.13 3.27
CA PRO A 37 -11.26 3.05 2.36
C PRO A 37 -12.33 2.04 2.80
N GLN A 38 -11.95 0.89 3.35
CA GLN A 38 -12.91 -0.12 3.83
C GLN A 38 -13.82 0.36 4.99
N GLU A 39 -13.44 1.43 5.70
CA GLU A 39 -14.27 2.05 6.76
C GLU A 39 -15.31 3.04 6.19
N ASN A 40 -15.20 3.40 4.90
CA ASN A 40 -16.16 4.32 4.26
C ASN A 40 -17.49 3.59 3.97
N GLY A 41 -18.40 3.62 4.93
CA GLY A 41 -19.72 2.96 4.83
C GLY A 41 -20.58 3.49 3.67
N ALA A 42 -20.42 4.75 3.26
CA ALA A 42 -21.18 5.33 2.16
C ALA A 42 -20.83 4.68 0.80
N ILE A 43 -19.57 4.25 0.63
CA ILE A 43 -19.08 3.61 -0.60
C ILE A 43 -19.10 2.08 -0.48
N ASN A 44 -18.82 1.55 0.70
CA ASN A 44 -18.59 0.10 0.89
C ASN A 44 -19.79 -0.67 1.47
N ASP A 45 -20.91 0.00 1.77
CA ASP A 45 -22.13 -0.72 2.14
C ASP A 45 -22.63 -1.54 0.93
N LYS A 46 -22.48 -2.86 0.99
CA LYS A 46 -22.90 -3.78 -0.07
C LYS A 46 -24.41 -3.83 -0.30
N ARG A 47 -25.20 -3.18 0.57
CA ARG A 47 -26.65 -2.98 0.42
C ARG A 47 -27.00 -1.65 -0.27
N ALA A 48 -26.05 -0.73 -0.37
CA ALA A 48 -26.16 0.53 -1.07
C ALA A 48 -25.51 0.44 -2.46
N TYR A 49 -25.87 1.34 -3.34
CA TYR A 49 -25.26 1.45 -4.66
C TYR A 49 -24.29 2.62 -4.72
N ALA A 50 -23.04 2.31 -5.05
CA ALA A 50 -22.05 3.31 -5.44
C ALA A 50 -21.55 2.96 -6.84
N ASP A 51 -21.67 3.86 -7.80
CA ASP A 51 -21.14 3.65 -9.13
C ASP A 51 -19.62 3.91 -9.21
N SER A 52 -19.02 3.54 -10.33
CA SER A 52 -17.56 3.69 -10.53
C SER A 52 -17.08 5.14 -10.42
N LYS A 53 -17.91 6.13 -10.79
CA LYS A 53 -17.56 7.55 -10.69
C LYS A 53 -17.56 8.02 -9.25
N MET A 54 -18.57 7.60 -8.47
CA MET A 54 -18.66 7.93 -7.05
C MET A 54 -17.45 7.36 -6.27
N ILE A 55 -17.07 6.11 -6.54
CA ILE A 55 -15.90 5.48 -5.95
C ILE A 55 -14.62 6.25 -6.33
N ALA A 56 -14.43 6.47 -7.64
CA ALA A 56 -13.23 7.15 -8.14
C ALA A 56 -13.08 8.57 -7.58
N LEU A 57 -14.17 9.33 -7.47
CA LEU A 57 -14.15 10.68 -6.90
C LEU A 57 -13.83 10.65 -5.40
N ALA A 58 -14.50 9.77 -4.64
CA ALA A 58 -14.31 9.70 -3.19
C ALA A 58 -12.86 9.33 -2.83
N ASP A 59 -12.29 8.31 -3.47
CA ASP A 59 -10.93 7.88 -3.17
C ASP A 59 -9.90 8.90 -3.68
N THR A 60 -10.09 9.47 -4.87
CA THR A 60 -9.21 10.53 -5.39
C THR A 60 -9.18 11.75 -4.48
N GLU A 61 -10.33 12.24 -4.01
CA GLU A 61 -10.39 13.38 -3.10
C GLU A 61 -9.61 13.10 -1.81
N ARG A 62 -9.75 11.91 -1.23
CA ARG A 62 -9.04 11.53 -0.01
C ARG A 62 -7.54 11.39 -0.21
N VAL A 63 -7.09 10.84 -1.36
CA VAL A 63 -5.67 10.84 -1.72
C VAL A 63 -5.15 12.28 -1.79
N LEU A 64 -5.86 13.18 -2.49
CA LEU A 64 -5.45 14.58 -2.68
C LEU A 64 -5.43 15.39 -1.38
N GLU A 65 -6.24 15.05 -0.38
CA GLU A 65 -6.28 15.67 0.95
C GLU A 65 -5.20 15.12 1.90
N SER A 66 -4.52 14.05 1.52
CA SER A 66 -3.53 13.40 2.38
C SER A 66 -2.16 14.09 2.33
N ASN A 67 -1.44 14.02 3.45
CA ASN A 67 -0.04 14.46 3.56
C ASN A 67 0.93 13.30 3.27
N LEU A 68 0.45 12.06 3.36
CA LEU A 68 1.21 10.84 3.13
C LEU A 68 0.27 9.76 2.59
N LEU A 69 0.69 9.02 1.58
CA LEU A 69 0.06 7.78 1.17
C LEU A 69 0.91 6.60 1.64
N VAL A 70 0.30 5.67 2.34
CA VAL A 70 0.93 4.38 2.69
C VAL A 70 0.24 3.27 1.91
N ALA A 71 1.02 2.35 1.32
CA ALA A 71 0.48 1.33 0.42
C ALA A 71 0.95 -0.08 0.79
N VAL A 72 0.03 -1.04 0.84
CA VAL A 72 0.33 -2.47 0.89
C VAL A 72 0.46 -2.97 -0.55
N LEU A 73 1.65 -3.49 -0.90
CA LEU A 73 2.00 -3.92 -2.25
C LEU A 73 1.91 -5.44 -2.44
N ASP A 74 1.48 -6.15 -1.40
CA ASP A 74 1.34 -7.61 -1.39
C ASP A 74 0.16 -8.08 -2.25
N GLY A 75 0.18 -9.35 -2.62
CA GLY A 75 -0.85 -10.00 -3.42
C GLY A 75 -0.28 -10.77 -4.59
N ILE A 76 -1.11 -11.38 -5.41
CA ILE A 76 -0.69 -12.02 -6.68
C ILE A 76 -0.15 -10.96 -7.65
N THR A 77 -0.75 -9.79 -7.63
CA THR A 77 -0.28 -8.55 -8.27
C THR A 77 -0.62 -7.41 -7.32
N ILE A 78 0.05 -6.26 -7.44
CA ILE A 78 -0.41 -5.05 -6.76
C ILE A 78 -1.86 -4.79 -7.17
N ASP A 79 -2.74 -4.58 -6.21
CA ASP A 79 -4.15 -4.27 -6.49
C ASP A 79 -4.28 -3.08 -7.44
N ALA A 80 -5.19 -3.16 -8.41
CA ALA A 80 -5.35 -2.14 -9.45
C ALA A 80 -5.80 -0.78 -8.89
N GLY A 81 -6.62 -0.78 -7.82
CA GLY A 81 -7.02 0.42 -7.10
C GLY A 81 -5.81 1.06 -6.42
N VAL A 82 -5.06 0.26 -5.66
CA VAL A 82 -3.81 0.70 -5.01
C VAL A 82 -2.82 1.29 -6.02
N ALA A 83 -2.64 0.64 -7.18
CA ALA A 83 -1.76 1.17 -8.23
C ALA A 83 -2.25 2.51 -8.79
N SER A 84 -3.56 2.70 -8.93
CA SER A 84 -4.17 3.95 -9.37
C SER A 84 -3.98 5.08 -8.36
N GLU A 85 -4.19 4.80 -7.07
CA GLU A 85 -3.99 5.72 -5.96
C GLU A 85 -2.53 6.17 -5.85
N ILE A 86 -1.57 5.25 -5.99
CA ILE A 86 -0.14 5.55 -6.09
C ILE A 86 0.14 6.50 -7.26
N GLY A 87 -0.47 6.28 -8.42
CA GLY A 87 -0.33 7.15 -9.58
C GLY A 87 -0.84 8.57 -9.32
N VAL A 88 -1.98 8.72 -8.66
CA VAL A 88 -2.54 10.02 -8.24
C VAL A 88 -1.62 10.72 -7.24
N ALA A 89 -1.16 10.00 -6.21
CA ALA A 89 -0.26 10.53 -5.19
C ALA A 89 1.06 11.03 -5.81
N TYR A 90 1.66 10.23 -6.71
CA TYR A 90 2.86 10.63 -7.43
C TYR A 90 2.67 11.92 -8.24
N ALA A 91 1.59 11.98 -9.03
CA ALA A 91 1.27 13.15 -9.87
C ALA A 91 1.06 14.45 -9.06
N LYS A 92 0.77 14.32 -7.77
CA LYS A 92 0.58 15.43 -6.82
C LYS A 92 1.74 15.64 -5.86
N ASN A 93 2.85 14.94 -6.06
CA ASN A 93 4.03 14.99 -5.19
C ASN A 93 3.72 14.66 -3.71
N ILE A 94 2.72 13.83 -3.46
CA ILE A 94 2.42 13.33 -2.13
C ILE A 94 3.47 12.27 -1.77
N PRO A 95 4.16 12.38 -0.62
CA PRO A 95 5.10 11.37 -0.15
C PRO A 95 4.44 10.01 -0.01
N MET A 96 5.20 8.93 -0.27
CA MET A 96 4.67 7.57 -0.23
C MET A 96 5.56 6.61 0.54
N ILE A 97 4.96 5.65 1.24
CA ILE A 97 5.66 4.52 1.85
C ILE A 97 4.96 3.24 1.44
N GLY A 98 5.66 2.37 0.72
CA GLY A 98 5.17 1.05 0.34
C GLY A 98 5.62 -0.03 1.32
N LEU A 99 4.71 -0.90 1.73
CA LEU A 99 4.99 -2.11 2.49
C LEU A 99 4.86 -3.33 1.57
N TYR A 100 5.92 -4.15 1.51
CA TYR A 100 5.94 -5.38 0.73
C TYR A 100 6.47 -6.54 1.57
N THR A 101 5.60 -7.42 2.04
CA THR A 101 5.92 -8.46 3.02
C THR A 101 6.00 -9.87 2.42
N ASP A 102 5.85 -10.04 1.10
CA ASP A 102 5.83 -11.34 0.46
C ASP A 102 7.09 -12.17 0.76
N THR A 103 6.91 -13.25 1.51
CA THR A 103 7.99 -14.10 1.98
C THR A 103 8.77 -14.81 0.87
N ARG A 104 8.24 -14.86 -0.37
CA ARG A 104 8.97 -15.40 -1.52
C ARG A 104 10.21 -14.58 -1.88
N GLN A 105 10.29 -13.32 -1.42
CA GLN A 105 11.48 -12.48 -1.60
C GLN A 105 12.62 -12.82 -0.61
N GLN A 106 12.33 -13.59 0.44
CA GLN A 106 13.37 -14.03 1.37
C GLN A 106 14.33 -15.01 0.70
N GLY A 107 15.59 -15.03 1.14
CA GLY A 107 16.62 -15.91 0.59
C GLY A 107 17.20 -15.44 -0.74
N ALA A 108 17.19 -14.13 -1.01
CA ALA A 108 17.82 -13.53 -2.19
C ALA A 108 19.35 -13.68 -2.22
N ASP A 109 19.97 -14.16 -1.15
CA ASP A 109 21.38 -14.55 -1.03
C ASP A 109 21.64 -16.03 -1.38
N ASN A 110 20.59 -16.85 -1.54
CA ASN A 110 20.70 -18.26 -1.87
C ASN A 110 21.09 -18.44 -3.35
N GLN A 111 22.31 -18.94 -3.60
CA GLN A 111 22.87 -19.07 -4.94
C GLN A 111 22.08 -20.03 -5.84
N LYS A 112 21.45 -21.08 -5.30
CA LYS A 112 20.60 -22.00 -6.09
C LYS A 112 19.30 -21.29 -6.51
N LYS A 113 18.70 -20.51 -5.61
CA LYS A 113 17.50 -19.73 -5.89
C LYS A 113 17.79 -18.65 -6.95
N LEU A 114 18.95 -18.00 -6.89
CA LEU A 114 19.38 -17.02 -7.90
C LEU A 114 19.71 -17.69 -9.24
N ALA A 115 20.37 -18.85 -9.24
CA ALA A 115 20.67 -19.59 -10.47
C ALA A 115 19.38 -20.03 -11.19
N ALA A 116 18.33 -20.40 -10.45
CA ALA A 116 17.04 -20.80 -11.01
C ALA A 116 16.32 -19.67 -11.79
N LEU A 117 16.73 -18.41 -11.64
CA LEU A 117 16.19 -17.31 -12.46
C LEU A 117 16.46 -17.46 -13.95
N GLY A 118 17.51 -18.22 -14.32
CA GLY A 118 17.82 -18.55 -15.71
C GLY A 118 17.01 -19.70 -16.32
N ASP A 119 16.29 -20.46 -15.49
CA ASP A 119 15.53 -21.62 -15.91
C ASP A 119 14.07 -21.27 -16.15
N THR A 120 13.48 -21.80 -17.22
CA THR A 120 12.09 -21.53 -17.57
C THR A 120 11.15 -22.04 -16.47
N ALA A 121 10.32 -21.15 -15.93
CA ALA A 121 9.31 -21.42 -14.91
C ALA A 121 9.85 -21.83 -13.52
N GLU A 122 11.15 -21.62 -13.24
CA GLU A 122 11.77 -21.90 -11.93
C GLU A 122 11.99 -20.65 -11.06
N ASN A 123 11.55 -19.47 -11.50
CA ASN A 123 11.66 -18.24 -10.70
C ASN A 123 10.85 -18.37 -9.42
N GLN A 124 11.54 -18.34 -8.27
CA GLN A 124 10.95 -18.44 -6.95
C GLN A 124 10.67 -17.09 -6.31
N PHE A 125 11.06 -15.98 -6.94
CA PHE A 125 10.73 -14.64 -6.48
C PHE A 125 9.40 -14.19 -7.06
N HIS A 126 8.64 -13.47 -6.26
CA HIS A 126 7.43 -12.85 -6.76
C HIS A 126 7.76 -11.63 -7.63
N TYR A 127 7.04 -11.46 -8.73
CA TYR A 127 7.18 -10.31 -9.62
C TYR A 127 6.26 -9.18 -9.18
N LEU A 128 6.83 -8.01 -8.95
CA LEU A 128 6.10 -6.77 -8.77
C LEU A 128 6.14 -5.93 -10.03
N ASN A 129 5.05 -5.19 -10.30
CA ASN A 129 5.04 -4.21 -11.37
C ASN A 129 6.03 -3.09 -11.06
N LEU A 130 7.13 -3.04 -11.81
CA LEU A 130 8.23 -2.09 -11.56
C LEU A 130 7.83 -0.63 -11.81
N TYR A 131 6.85 -0.36 -12.65
CA TYR A 131 6.35 0.99 -12.85
C TYR A 131 5.69 1.52 -11.56
N THR A 132 4.78 0.76 -10.98
CA THR A 132 4.11 1.14 -9.72
C THR A 132 5.11 1.26 -8.57
N VAL A 133 6.00 0.29 -8.40
CA VAL A 133 7.07 0.35 -7.38
C VAL A 133 7.99 1.55 -7.60
N GLY A 134 8.29 1.86 -8.87
CA GLY A 134 9.09 3.01 -9.27
C GLY A 134 8.47 4.33 -8.84
N LEU A 135 7.16 4.50 -9.01
CA LEU A 135 6.44 5.71 -8.57
C LEU A 135 6.57 5.92 -7.05
N VAL A 136 6.41 4.84 -6.27
CA VAL A 136 6.60 4.92 -4.81
C VAL A 136 8.03 5.33 -4.47
N LYS A 137 9.04 4.70 -5.09
CA LYS A 137 10.45 4.98 -4.81
C LYS A 137 10.92 6.36 -5.27
N LEU A 138 10.30 6.94 -6.29
CA LEU A 138 10.59 8.29 -6.76
C LEU A 138 10.13 9.35 -5.74
N ASN A 139 9.09 9.06 -4.97
CA ASN A 139 8.50 10.01 -4.02
C ASN A 139 8.46 9.47 -2.58
N GLY A 140 9.28 8.48 -2.27
CA GLY A 140 9.35 7.86 -0.95
C GLY A 140 10.15 6.56 -0.93
N SER A 141 9.69 5.57 -0.18
CA SER A 141 10.43 4.33 0.08
C SER A 141 9.53 3.10 0.05
N VAL A 142 10.13 1.95 -0.26
CA VAL A 142 9.49 0.63 -0.11
C VAL A 142 10.29 -0.17 0.92
N VAL A 143 9.60 -0.73 1.89
CA VAL A 143 10.17 -1.58 2.95
C VAL A 143 9.49 -2.95 2.98
N SER A 144 10.17 -3.94 3.53
CA SER A 144 9.68 -5.33 3.62
C SER A 144 9.33 -5.75 5.05
N ASP A 145 9.40 -4.84 5.99
CA ASP A 145 9.22 -5.08 7.41
C ASP A 145 8.25 -4.07 8.03
N GLU A 146 7.31 -4.56 8.84
CA GLU A 146 6.29 -3.71 9.45
C GLU A 146 6.88 -2.67 10.42
N GLN A 147 7.94 -3.01 11.15
CA GLN A 147 8.55 -2.07 12.07
C GLN A 147 9.23 -0.92 11.32
N ALA A 148 10.00 -1.24 10.26
CA ALA A 148 10.60 -0.24 9.38
C ALA A 148 9.53 0.65 8.72
N PHE A 149 8.37 0.07 8.36
CA PHE A 149 7.23 0.82 7.82
C PHE A 149 6.69 1.85 8.83
N LEU A 150 6.46 1.43 10.07
CA LEU A 150 5.98 2.30 11.14
C LEU A 150 7.00 3.38 11.51
N ASP A 151 8.29 3.04 11.54
CA ASP A 151 9.38 3.97 11.83
C ASP A 151 9.46 5.08 10.78
N LEU A 152 9.34 4.75 9.48
CA LEU A 152 9.29 5.73 8.41
C LEU A 152 8.07 6.67 8.51
N ILE A 153 6.89 6.14 8.88
CA ILE A 153 5.71 6.98 9.13
C ILE A 153 5.99 7.96 10.26
N LYS A 154 6.57 7.48 11.36
CA LYS A 154 6.93 8.31 12.52
C LYS A 154 7.98 9.37 12.18
N GLU A 155 8.97 9.04 11.36
CA GLU A 155 9.95 10.02 10.86
C GLU A 155 9.29 11.12 10.02
N THR A 156 8.25 10.77 9.27
CA THR A 156 7.52 11.75 8.43
C THR A 156 6.68 12.71 9.27
N LEU A 157 6.23 12.29 10.47
CA LEU A 157 5.53 13.18 11.42
C LEU A 157 6.42 14.31 11.95
N ASN A 158 7.73 14.08 12.01
CA ASN A 158 8.68 14.99 12.64
C ASN A 158 9.34 15.97 11.64
N LYS A 159 8.94 15.94 10.37
CA LYS A 159 9.42 16.84 9.31
C LYS A 159 8.45 17.96 9.03
#